data_9a84438988cb892c9b0799340f9f7650
#
_entry.id   9a84438988cb892c9b0799340f9f7650
#
_cell.length_a   1.000
_cell.length_b   1.000
_cell.length_c   1.000
_cell.angle_alpha   90.00
_cell.angle_beta   90.00
_cell.angle_gamma   90.00
#
_symmetry.space_group_name_H-M   'P 1'
#
loop_
_entity.id
_entity.type
_entity.pdbx_description
1 polymer ?
#
loop_
_entity_poly.entity_id
_entity_poly.type
_entity_poly.pdbx_seq_one_letter_code
_entity_poly.pdbx_strand_id
1 'polypeptide(L)'
;TLSNSSLQGAGKKQNLGRDYRAVIQRLDDLGIMINGSFVFGLDGEERDVFKRTVDWAVTSGITTATFHICTPYPGTQLYSEMTAQKRMTTSNWDLYDTRHVVYQPQGISPQALKVGYDWSYREFYRWGNIFKAARAHRSSKHSLKHLAYSAGWKKFEPAWDFVIRLKQLSQMRPMLEAVLSPVAGQTPGVEREAGEVRSSVPESV
;
A
#
# COMPACT_ATOMS: atom_id res chain seq x y z
N THR A 1 6.79 -7.71 3.24
CA THR A 1 7.64 -8.28 4.29
C THR A 1 9.13 -8.20 3.92
N LEU A 2 10.00 -8.16 4.91
CA LEU A 2 11.45 -8.22 4.78
C LEU A 2 11.99 -9.65 5.07
N SER A 3 11.11 -10.60 5.34
CA SER A 3 11.46 -12.00 5.62
C SER A 3 11.66 -12.77 4.32
N ASN A 4 12.88 -13.28 4.10
CA ASN A 4 13.18 -14.09 2.91
C ASN A 4 12.37 -15.38 2.85
N SER A 5 12.14 -16.05 4.01
CA SER A 5 11.31 -17.26 4.09
C SER A 5 9.86 -16.97 3.69
N SER A 6 9.29 -15.89 4.19
CA SER A 6 7.92 -15.48 3.86
C SER A 6 7.80 -15.04 2.39
N LEU A 7 8.83 -14.39 1.83
CA LEU A 7 8.85 -14.04 0.40
C LEU A 7 8.91 -15.27 -0.49
N GLN A 8 9.68 -16.29 -0.10
CA GLN A 8 9.75 -17.57 -0.83
C GLN A 8 8.39 -18.28 -0.79
N GLY A 9 7.80 -18.42 0.41
CA GLY A 9 6.49 -19.03 0.59
C GLY A 9 5.37 -18.34 -0.19
N ALA A 10 5.43 -17.01 -0.30
CA ALA A 10 4.48 -16.20 -1.07
C ALA A 10 4.78 -16.14 -2.59
N GLY A 11 5.75 -16.89 -3.11
CA GLY A 11 6.13 -16.89 -4.52
C GLY A 11 6.81 -15.59 -4.99
N LYS A 12 7.21 -14.71 -4.09
CA LYS A 12 7.82 -13.39 -4.39
C LYS A 12 9.34 -13.47 -4.58
N LYS A 13 9.80 -14.47 -5.37
CA LYS A 13 11.23 -14.74 -5.61
C LYS A 13 11.99 -13.54 -6.19
N GLN A 14 11.33 -12.68 -6.97
CA GLN A 14 11.91 -11.46 -7.55
C GLN A 14 12.36 -10.43 -6.51
N ASN A 15 11.88 -10.54 -5.28
CA ASN A 15 12.23 -9.64 -4.18
C ASN A 15 13.36 -10.18 -3.29
N LEU A 16 13.83 -11.41 -3.55
CA LEU A 16 14.91 -12.03 -2.78
C LEU A 16 16.26 -11.42 -3.16
N GLY A 17 17.08 -11.17 -2.15
CA GLY A 17 18.46 -10.72 -2.33
C GLY A 17 18.63 -9.31 -2.92
N ARG A 18 17.57 -8.50 -3.04
CA ARG A 18 17.67 -7.13 -3.52
C ARG A 18 18.18 -6.21 -2.42
N ASP A 19 19.18 -5.38 -2.75
CA ASP A 19 19.60 -4.27 -1.90
C ASP A 19 18.64 -3.08 -2.08
N TYR A 20 17.53 -3.14 -1.36
CA TYR A 20 16.55 -2.07 -1.37
C TYR A 20 17.10 -0.75 -0.85
N ARG A 21 18.11 -0.75 0.03
CA ARG A 21 18.71 0.48 0.54
C ARG A 21 19.44 1.24 -0.54
N ALA A 22 20.22 0.53 -1.37
CA ALA A 22 20.90 1.15 -2.51
C ALA A 22 19.90 1.74 -3.52
N VAL A 23 18.80 1.04 -3.78
CA VAL A 23 17.71 1.53 -4.67
C VAL A 23 17.07 2.78 -4.10
N ILE A 24 16.70 2.76 -2.80
CA ILE A 24 16.09 3.91 -2.10
C ILE A 24 17.02 5.12 -2.16
N GLN A 25 18.31 4.91 -1.89
CA GLN A 25 19.30 5.99 -1.91
C GLN A 25 19.45 6.61 -3.31
N ARG A 26 19.45 5.79 -4.34
CA ARG A 26 19.50 6.28 -5.73
C ARG A 26 18.26 7.08 -6.10
N LEU A 27 17.06 6.67 -5.63
CA LEU A 27 15.83 7.44 -5.85
C LEU A 27 15.85 8.75 -5.07
N ASP A 28 16.36 8.75 -3.83
CA ASP A 28 16.55 9.97 -3.04
C ASP A 28 17.50 10.95 -3.72
N ASP A 29 18.63 10.50 -4.25
CA ASP A 29 19.59 11.33 -5.00
C ASP A 29 18.92 12.01 -6.21
N LEU A 30 17.90 11.38 -6.80
CA LEU A 30 17.08 11.93 -7.90
C LEU A 30 15.93 12.83 -7.40
N GLY A 31 15.77 13.01 -6.08
CA GLY A 31 14.68 13.79 -5.47
C GLY A 31 13.32 13.12 -5.50
N ILE A 32 13.28 11.80 -5.72
CA ILE A 32 12.06 10.99 -5.78
C ILE A 32 11.71 10.52 -4.37
N MET A 33 10.53 10.88 -3.90
CA MET A 33 9.98 10.39 -2.62
C MET A 33 9.40 9.00 -2.79
N ILE A 34 9.56 8.18 -1.76
CA ILE A 34 9.16 6.77 -1.80
C ILE A 34 8.00 6.53 -0.85
N ASN A 35 6.95 5.90 -1.37
CA ASN A 35 5.92 5.26 -0.57
C ASN A 35 6.24 3.76 -0.46
N GLY A 36 6.51 3.28 0.75
CA GLY A 36 6.73 1.86 1.04
C GLY A 36 5.41 1.16 1.30
N SER A 37 5.13 0.06 0.57
CA SER A 37 3.98 -0.80 0.83
C SER A 37 4.45 -2.12 1.46
N PHE A 38 3.93 -2.43 2.65
CA PHE A 38 4.31 -3.59 3.45
C PHE A 38 3.10 -4.46 3.74
N VAL A 39 3.30 -5.78 3.67
CA VAL A 39 2.25 -6.77 3.99
C VAL A 39 2.71 -7.60 5.17
N PHE A 40 1.83 -7.78 6.15
CA PHE A 40 2.01 -8.62 7.33
C PHE A 40 1.06 -9.82 7.31
N GLY A 41 1.41 -10.84 8.07
CA GLY A 41 0.59 -12.04 8.24
C GLY A 41 0.93 -13.16 7.25
N LEU A 42 2.05 -13.06 6.54
CA LEU A 42 2.54 -14.17 5.75
C LEU A 42 3.04 -15.30 6.65
N ASP A 43 2.85 -16.53 6.22
CA ASP A 43 3.32 -17.70 6.97
C ASP A 43 4.84 -17.63 7.19
N GLY A 44 5.28 -18.03 8.39
CA GLY A 44 6.67 -17.94 8.82
C GLY A 44 7.08 -16.58 9.38
N GLU A 45 6.15 -15.63 9.53
CA GLU A 45 6.42 -14.38 10.24
C GLU A 45 6.23 -14.56 11.76
N GLU A 46 7.10 -13.91 12.51
CA GLU A 46 7.05 -13.83 13.97
C GLU A 46 6.64 -12.42 14.42
N ARG A 47 6.34 -12.26 15.73
CA ARG A 47 5.85 -10.97 16.28
C ARG A 47 6.83 -9.81 16.10
N ASP A 48 8.11 -10.06 15.94
CA ASP A 48 9.14 -9.04 15.73
C ASP A 48 9.10 -8.40 14.32
N VAL A 49 8.37 -9.03 13.37
CA VAL A 49 8.24 -8.54 11.98
C VAL A 49 7.76 -7.09 11.92
N PHE A 50 6.84 -6.69 12.78
CA PHE A 50 6.31 -5.33 12.81
C PHE A 50 7.42 -4.33 13.14
N LYS A 51 8.14 -4.58 14.23
CA LYS A 51 9.23 -3.70 14.66
C LYS A 51 10.36 -3.65 13.65
N ARG A 52 10.81 -4.79 13.14
CA ARG A 52 11.86 -4.86 12.12
C ARG A 52 11.47 -4.08 10.85
N THR A 53 10.23 -4.21 10.41
CA THR A 53 9.74 -3.53 9.21
C THR A 53 9.68 -2.02 9.41
N VAL A 54 9.13 -1.55 10.53
CA VAL A 54 9.06 -0.12 10.84
C VAL A 54 10.46 0.47 11.02
N ASP A 55 11.33 -0.18 11.80
CA ASP A 55 12.71 0.29 12.00
C ASP A 55 13.47 0.39 10.67
N TRP A 56 13.32 -0.63 9.81
CA TRP A 56 13.93 -0.63 8.50
C TRP A 56 13.40 0.50 7.61
N ALA A 57 12.09 0.69 7.55
CA ALA A 57 11.47 1.73 6.75
C ALA A 57 11.92 3.13 7.19
N VAL A 58 11.95 3.38 8.51
CA VAL A 58 12.41 4.64 9.11
C VAL A 58 13.90 4.88 8.83
N THR A 59 14.74 3.87 9.05
CA THR A 59 16.19 4.02 8.85
C THR A 59 16.60 4.10 7.37
N SER A 60 15.74 3.63 6.48
CA SER A 60 15.96 3.73 5.03
C SER A 60 15.41 5.05 4.43
N GLY A 61 14.81 5.93 5.23
CA GLY A 61 14.30 7.22 4.74
C GLY A 61 13.01 7.10 3.90
N ILE A 62 12.22 6.03 4.10
CA ILE A 62 10.89 5.90 3.44
C ILE A 62 10.03 7.07 3.89
N THR A 63 9.48 7.83 2.92
CA THR A 63 8.74 9.07 3.20
C THR A 63 7.35 8.80 3.72
N THR A 64 6.64 7.87 3.09
CA THR A 64 5.32 7.40 3.53
C THR A 64 5.29 5.89 3.48
N ALA A 65 4.50 5.28 4.35
CA ALA A 65 4.32 3.83 4.36
C ALA A 65 2.84 3.47 4.46
N THR A 66 2.46 2.44 3.74
CA THR A 66 1.18 1.77 3.87
C THR A 66 1.43 0.34 4.35
N PHE A 67 0.68 -0.07 5.37
CA PHE A 67 0.74 -1.42 5.89
C PHE A 67 -0.56 -2.14 5.56
N HIS A 68 -0.45 -3.42 5.24
CA HIS A 68 -1.57 -4.26 4.85
C HIS A 68 -1.51 -5.57 5.60
N ILE A 69 -2.66 -6.10 5.94
CA ILE A 69 -2.79 -7.48 6.39
C ILE A 69 -2.97 -8.35 5.15
N CYS A 70 -2.21 -9.43 5.06
CA CYS A 70 -2.35 -10.39 3.98
C CYS A 70 -3.80 -10.84 3.88
N THR A 71 -4.42 -10.63 2.73
CA THR A 71 -5.83 -10.96 2.49
C THR A 71 -5.92 -11.95 1.33
N PRO A 72 -6.30 -13.21 1.60
CA PRO A 72 -6.51 -14.19 0.54
C PRO A 72 -7.78 -13.83 -0.25
N TYR A 73 -7.62 -13.34 -1.47
CA TYR A 73 -8.76 -12.99 -2.32
C TYR A 73 -9.28 -14.21 -3.10
N PRO A 74 -10.60 -14.35 -3.29
CA PRO A 74 -11.19 -15.39 -4.12
C PRO A 74 -10.55 -15.44 -5.51
N GLY A 75 -10.38 -16.66 -6.04
CA GLY A 75 -9.73 -16.88 -7.33
C GLY A 75 -8.20 -16.87 -7.29
N THR A 76 -7.58 -16.56 -6.14
CA THR A 76 -6.13 -16.68 -5.96
C THR A 76 -5.73 -18.06 -5.43
N GLN A 77 -4.52 -18.50 -5.75
CA GLN A 77 -3.94 -19.73 -5.20
C GLN A 77 -3.93 -19.69 -3.66
N LEU A 78 -3.54 -18.55 -3.07
CA LEU A 78 -3.53 -18.36 -1.62
C LEU A 78 -4.89 -18.63 -0.97
N TYR A 79 -5.98 -18.13 -1.58
CA TYR A 79 -7.34 -18.37 -1.09
C TYR A 79 -7.69 -19.85 -1.14
N SER A 80 -7.37 -20.54 -2.24
CA SER A 80 -7.63 -21.98 -2.42
C SER A 80 -6.87 -22.81 -1.38
N GLU A 81 -5.60 -22.49 -1.15
CA GLU A 81 -4.76 -23.15 -0.14
C GLU A 81 -5.29 -22.94 1.28
N MET A 82 -5.61 -21.69 1.65
CA MET A 82 -6.17 -21.35 2.97
C MET A 82 -7.53 -22.01 3.22
N THR A 83 -8.36 -22.12 2.18
CA THR A 83 -9.66 -22.80 2.24
C THR A 83 -9.48 -24.30 2.42
N ALA A 84 -8.60 -24.94 1.65
CA ALA A 84 -8.28 -26.36 1.78
C ALA A 84 -7.73 -26.70 3.18
N GLN A 85 -6.94 -25.81 3.77
CA GLN A 85 -6.40 -25.92 5.13
C GLN A 85 -7.42 -25.53 6.23
N LYS A 86 -8.64 -25.15 5.87
CA LYS A 86 -9.69 -24.67 6.80
C LYS A 86 -9.26 -23.48 7.67
N ARG A 87 -8.44 -22.59 7.12
CA ARG A 87 -7.89 -21.43 7.83
C ARG A 87 -8.69 -20.14 7.61
N MET A 88 -9.64 -20.12 6.68
CA MET A 88 -10.52 -18.96 6.49
C MET A 88 -11.45 -18.82 7.69
N THR A 89 -11.58 -17.61 8.26
CA THR A 89 -12.35 -17.34 9.49
C THR A 89 -13.69 -16.65 9.22
N THR A 90 -13.86 -16.11 8.02
CA THR A 90 -15.08 -15.39 7.65
C THR A 90 -15.31 -15.45 6.14
N SER A 91 -16.58 -15.42 5.73
CA SER A 91 -17.02 -15.22 4.35
C SER A 91 -17.62 -13.82 4.12
N ASN A 92 -17.52 -12.92 5.11
CA ASN A 92 -17.98 -11.55 4.95
C ASN A 92 -16.97 -10.75 4.12
N TRP A 93 -17.33 -10.45 2.88
CA TRP A 93 -16.47 -9.75 1.91
C TRP A 93 -16.16 -8.31 2.29
N ASP A 94 -16.96 -7.66 3.13
CA ASP A 94 -16.69 -6.31 3.63
C ASP A 94 -15.41 -6.24 4.48
N LEU A 95 -14.94 -7.40 4.99
CA LEU A 95 -13.72 -7.50 5.79
C LEU A 95 -12.47 -7.80 4.95
N TYR A 96 -12.60 -8.00 3.63
CA TYR A 96 -11.45 -8.29 2.74
C TYR A 96 -10.79 -6.99 2.24
N ASP A 97 -10.52 -6.09 3.15
CA ASP A 97 -10.05 -4.71 2.91
C ASP A 97 -8.56 -4.50 3.24
N THR A 98 -7.81 -5.58 3.47
CA THR A 98 -6.40 -5.57 3.91
C THR A 98 -6.15 -4.94 5.29
N ARG A 99 -7.22 -4.62 6.03
CA ARG A 99 -7.18 -4.03 7.39
C ARG A 99 -7.71 -5.00 8.45
N HIS A 100 -8.51 -5.98 8.03
CA HIS A 100 -9.06 -7.02 8.88
C HIS A 100 -8.35 -8.35 8.66
N VAL A 101 -8.29 -9.16 9.71
CA VAL A 101 -7.75 -10.53 9.62
C VAL A 101 -8.90 -11.46 9.30
N VAL A 102 -8.90 -12.03 8.09
CA VAL A 102 -9.96 -12.89 7.56
C VAL A 102 -9.57 -14.37 7.54
N TYR A 103 -8.42 -14.70 8.09
CA TYR A 103 -7.89 -16.07 8.14
C TYR A 103 -7.07 -16.29 9.41
N GLN A 104 -6.72 -17.55 9.68
CA GLN A 104 -5.82 -17.94 10.78
C GLN A 104 -4.37 -17.97 10.29
N PRO A 105 -3.50 -16.98 10.64
CA PRO A 105 -2.10 -16.99 10.28
C PRO A 105 -1.34 -18.12 11.01
N GLN A 106 -0.19 -18.54 10.45
CA GLN A 106 0.76 -19.40 11.15
C GLN A 106 1.84 -18.55 11.82
N GLY A 107 2.13 -18.82 13.10
CA GLY A 107 3.17 -18.12 13.87
C GLY A 107 2.69 -16.88 14.62
N ILE A 108 1.64 -16.21 14.18
CA ILE A 108 1.07 -15.02 14.84
C ILE A 108 -0.43 -15.23 15.00
N SER A 109 -1.00 -14.95 16.19
CA SER A 109 -2.46 -15.02 16.35
C SER A 109 -3.15 -13.88 15.59
N PRO A 110 -4.42 -14.04 15.15
CA PRO A 110 -5.18 -12.98 14.48
C PRO A 110 -5.21 -11.67 15.25
N GLN A 111 -5.36 -11.74 16.57
CA GLN A 111 -5.36 -10.59 17.45
C GLN A 111 -3.98 -9.90 17.49
N ALA A 112 -2.89 -10.69 17.60
CA ALA A 112 -1.54 -10.15 17.60
C ALA A 112 -1.18 -9.52 16.26
N LEU A 113 -1.65 -10.10 15.14
CA LEU A 113 -1.49 -9.54 13.81
C LEU A 113 -2.19 -8.18 13.68
N LYS A 114 -3.44 -8.08 14.14
CA LYS A 114 -4.19 -6.82 14.11
C LYS A 114 -3.54 -5.74 14.99
N VAL A 115 -3.14 -6.10 16.21
CA VAL A 115 -2.46 -5.18 17.13
C VAL A 115 -1.12 -4.71 16.55
N GLY A 116 -0.34 -5.62 15.97
CA GLY A 116 0.95 -5.30 15.33
C GLY A 116 0.79 -4.40 14.10
N TYR A 117 -0.24 -4.64 13.29
CA TYR A 117 -0.60 -3.78 12.17
C TYR A 117 -0.93 -2.34 12.64
N ASP A 118 -1.82 -2.19 13.63
CA ASP A 118 -2.20 -0.87 14.16
C ASP A 118 -1.00 -0.17 14.84
N TRP A 119 -0.15 -0.94 15.52
CA TRP A 119 1.09 -0.43 16.12
C TRP A 119 2.04 0.10 15.03
N SER A 120 2.18 -0.62 13.90
CA SER A 120 3.09 -0.24 12.81
C SER A 120 2.74 1.13 12.23
N TYR A 121 1.47 1.42 12.01
CA TYR A 121 1.02 2.74 11.57
C TYR A 121 1.36 3.82 12.61
N ARG A 122 0.99 3.62 13.86
CA ARG A 122 1.23 4.60 14.93
C ARG A 122 2.72 4.86 15.13
N GLU A 123 3.54 3.82 15.10
CA GLU A 123 4.98 3.94 15.34
C GLU A 123 5.70 4.56 14.16
N PHE A 124 5.38 4.17 12.92
CA PHE A 124 5.99 4.77 11.72
C PHE A 124 5.75 6.28 11.66
N TYR A 125 4.52 6.72 11.90
CA TYR A 125 4.13 8.13 11.87
C TYR A 125 4.33 8.86 13.22
N ARG A 126 5.04 8.27 14.18
CA ARG A 126 5.46 8.96 15.40
C ARG A 126 6.45 10.07 15.04
N TRP A 127 6.29 11.26 15.63
CA TRP A 127 7.14 12.41 15.31
C TRP A 127 8.63 12.11 15.40
N GLY A 128 9.08 11.38 16.43
CA GLY A 128 10.48 10.97 16.55
C GLY A 128 10.99 10.17 15.35
N ASN A 129 10.15 9.28 14.81
CA ASN A 129 10.49 8.46 13.64
C ASN A 129 10.43 9.27 12.34
N ILE A 130 9.46 10.20 12.21
CA ILE A 130 9.42 11.15 11.07
C ILE A 130 10.72 11.97 11.01
N PHE A 131 11.17 12.54 12.15
CA PHE A 131 12.42 13.27 12.21
C PHE A 131 13.65 12.39 11.97
N LYS A 132 13.64 11.15 12.48
CA LYS A 132 14.72 10.19 12.25
C LYS A 132 14.82 9.82 10.77
N ALA A 133 13.70 9.53 10.11
CA ALA A 133 13.67 9.21 8.68
C ALA A 133 14.08 10.41 7.82
N ALA A 134 13.68 11.63 8.19
CA ALA A 134 14.09 12.84 7.49
C ALA A 134 15.63 13.05 7.52
N ARG A 135 16.31 12.63 8.59
CA ARG A 135 17.79 12.71 8.69
C ARG A 135 18.51 11.66 7.83
N ALA A 136 17.81 10.65 7.30
CA ALA A 136 18.42 9.67 6.40
C ALA A 136 18.70 10.26 5.00
N HIS A 137 18.05 11.36 4.64
CA HIS A 137 18.27 12.05 3.37
C HIS A 137 19.57 12.87 3.39
N ARG A 138 20.30 12.84 2.28
CA ARG A 138 21.57 13.59 2.15
C ARG A 138 21.36 15.09 1.94
N SER A 139 20.23 15.48 1.37
CA SER A 139 19.90 16.86 1.03
C SER A 139 18.92 17.45 2.03
N SER A 140 19.21 18.65 2.57
CA SER A 140 18.30 19.39 3.44
C SER A 140 16.96 19.69 2.77
N LYS A 141 16.96 19.90 1.45
CA LYS A 141 15.73 20.08 0.65
C LYS A 141 14.87 18.81 0.67
N HIS A 142 15.48 17.62 0.55
CA HIS A 142 14.76 16.35 0.60
C HIS A 142 14.25 16.07 2.02
N SER A 143 15.07 16.34 3.05
CA SER A 143 14.64 16.27 4.46
C SER A 143 13.40 17.13 4.73
N LEU A 144 13.38 18.37 4.25
CA LEU A 144 12.23 19.27 4.42
C LEU A 144 10.98 18.77 3.68
N LYS A 145 11.15 18.29 2.45
CA LYS A 145 10.05 17.66 1.70
C LYS A 145 9.51 16.45 2.45
N HIS A 146 10.39 15.58 2.96
CA HIS A 146 10.01 14.42 3.76
C HIS A 146 9.15 14.83 4.96
N LEU A 147 9.62 15.82 5.75
CA LEU A 147 8.86 16.32 6.91
C LEU A 147 7.48 16.83 6.52
N ALA A 148 7.39 17.63 5.46
CA ALA A 148 6.12 18.19 4.99
C ALA A 148 5.13 17.09 4.57
N TYR A 149 5.58 16.11 3.78
CA TYR A 149 4.72 15.02 3.30
C TYR A 149 4.32 14.06 4.41
N SER A 150 5.26 13.63 5.26
CA SER A 150 4.97 12.73 6.37
C SER A 150 4.05 13.37 7.41
N ALA A 151 4.23 14.67 7.69
CA ALA A 151 3.34 15.44 8.58
C ALA A 151 1.95 15.63 7.97
N GLY A 152 1.89 15.89 6.67
CA GLY A 152 0.63 15.97 5.92
C GLY A 152 -0.11 14.65 6.00
N TRP A 153 0.55 13.54 5.67
CA TRP A 153 -0.05 12.20 5.74
C TRP A 153 -0.57 11.86 7.12
N LYS A 154 0.20 12.12 8.16
CA LYS A 154 -0.20 11.92 9.56
C LYS A 154 -1.47 12.69 9.93
N LYS A 155 -1.67 13.89 9.41
CA LYS A 155 -2.88 14.70 9.66
C LYS A 155 -4.09 14.22 8.86
N PHE A 156 -3.86 13.67 7.66
CA PHE A 156 -4.92 13.18 6.77
C PHE A 156 -5.44 11.79 7.17
N GLU A 157 -4.62 10.98 7.84
CA GLU A 157 -5.02 9.61 8.21
C GLU A 157 -6.31 9.55 9.05
N PRO A 158 -6.48 10.36 10.12
CA PRO A 158 -7.74 10.37 10.87
C PRO A 158 -8.94 10.86 10.05
N ALA A 159 -8.72 11.84 9.15
CA ALA A 159 -9.76 12.32 8.25
C ALA A 159 -10.17 11.24 7.24
N TRP A 160 -9.21 10.48 6.73
CA TRP A 160 -9.46 9.37 5.81
C TRP A 160 -10.22 8.23 6.46
N ASP A 161 -9.88 7.86 7.69
CA ASP A 161 -10.62 6.88 8.47
C ASP A 161 -12.08 7.33 8.72
N PHE A 162 -12.29 8.61 8.99
CA PHE A 162 -13.62 9.17 9.13
C PHE A 162 -14.43 9.08 7.83
N VAL A 163 -13.82 9.42 6.69
CA VAL A 163 -14.44 9.32 5.35
C VAL A 163 -14.83 7.86 5.03
N ILE A 164 -13.93 6.90 5.31
CA ILE A 164 -14.21 5.48 5.07
C ILE A 164 -15.36 4.99 5.95
N ARG A 165 -15.39 5.38 7.24
CA ARG A 165 -16.44 5.00 8.18
C ARG A 165 -17.82 5.55 7.79
N LEU A 166 -17.87 6.73 7.20
CA LEU A 166 -19.12 7.33 6.73
C LEU A 166 -19.70 6.62 5.50
N LYS A 167 -19.00 5.68 4.88
CA LYS A 167 -19.41 4.99 3.61
C LYS A 167 -19.84 5.96 2.50
N GLN A 168 -19.41 7.22 2.56
CA GLN A 168 -19.87 8.28 1.66
C GLN A 168 -18.86 8.63 0.55
N LEU A 169 -17.93 7.74 0.22
CA LEU A 169 -16.97 7.97 -0.88
C LEU A 169 -17.66 8.29 -2.21
N SER A 170 -18.83 7.68 -2.45
CA SER A 170 -19.62 7.97 -3.66
C SER A 170 -20.20 9.38 -3.69
N GLN A 171 -20.48 9.98 -2.53
CA GLN A 171 -21.01 11.34 -2.43
C GLN A 171 -19.91 12.41 -2.44
N MET A 172 -18.65 12.04 -2.19
CA MET A 172 -17.50 12.94 -2.26
C MET A 172 -16.90 13.08 -3.67
N ARG A 173 -17.36 12.28 -4.62
CA ARG A 173 -16.87 12.30 -6.00
C ARG A 173 -16.82 13.70 -6.62
N PRO A 174 -17.86 14.55 -6.54
CA PRO A 174 -17.81 15.89 -7.09
C PRO A 174 -16.77 16.79 -6.42
N MET A 175 -16.58 16.65 -5.10
CA MET A 175 -15.58 17.41 -4.34
C MET A 175 -14.16 16.95 -4.68
N LEU A 176 -13.94 15.64 -4.81
CA LEU A 176 -12.65 15.08 -5.19
C LEU A 176 -12.29 15.45 -6.63
N GLU A 177 -13.26 15.42 -7.54
CA GLU A 177 -13.07 15.86 -8.92
C GLU A 177 -12.73 17.36 -8.98
N ALA A 178 -13.36 18.19 -8.16
CA ALA A 178 -13.05 19.62 -8.09
C ALA A 178 -11.64 19.92 -7.54
N VAL A 179 -11.16 19.11 -6.58
CA VAL A 179 -9.84 19.27 -5.94
C VAL A 179 -8.72 18.61 -6.75
N LEU A 180 -9.02 17.50 -7.42
CA LEU A 180 -8.04 16.72 -8.18
C LEU A 180 -8.01 17.05 -9.67
N SER A 181 -9.01 17.78 -10.20
CA SER A 181 -8.92 18.32 -11.55
C SER A 181 -7.85 19.40 -11.56
N PRO A 182 -6.66 19.16 -12.10
CA PRO A 182 -5.75 20.27 -12.38
C PRO A 182 -6.51 21.22 -13.28
N VAL A 183 -6.38 22.51 -13.02
CA VAL A 183 -6.87 23.56 -13.91
C VAL A 183 -6.52 23.14 -15.34
N ALA A 184 -7.50 22.67 -16.08
CA ALA A 184 -7.33 22.29 -17.48
C ALA A 184 -7.07 23.55 -18.27
N GLY A 185 -5.80 23.98 -18.29
CA GLY A 185 -5.30 24.92 -19.26
C GLY A 185 -5.42 24.26 -20.63
N GLN A 186 -6.37 24.78 -21.40
CA GLN A 186 -6.50 24.75 -22.84
C GLN A 186 -5.54 23.84 -23.60
N THR A 187 -5.98 22.64 -23.97
CA THR A 187 -5.44 21.93 -25.12
C THR A 187 -6.20 22.40 -26.36
N PRO A 188 -5.50 22.92 -27.42
CA PRO A 188 -6.14 23.28 -28.68
C PRO A 188 -6.73 22.05 -29.35
N GLY A 189 -7.89 22.24 -29.97
CA GLY A 189 -8.72 21.21 -30.56
C GLY A 189 -8.00 20.22 -31.46
N VAL A 190 -8.24 18.95 -31.22
CA VAL A 190 -8.10 17.90 -32.22
C VAL A 190 -9.53 17.54 -32.63
N GLU A 191 -9.93 18.05 -33.82
CA GLU A 191 -11.13 17.64 -34.54
C GLU A 191 -11.04 16.11 -34.76
N ARG A 192 -11.98 15.38 -34.18
CA ARG A 192 -12.20 13.98 -34.53
C ARG A 192 -13.10 13.94 -35.78
N GLU A 193 -12.51 13.67 -36.91
CA GLU A 193 -13.27 13.21 -38.07
C GLU A 193 -14.01 11.92 -37.72
N ALA A 194 -15.33 11.99 -37.78
CA ALA A 194 -16.21 10.84 -37.69
C ALA A 194 -16.16 10.06 -39.00
N GLY A 195 -15.28 9.05 -39.06
CA GLY A 195 -15.29 8.06 -40.15
C GLY A 195 -16.40 7.05 -39.91
N GLU A 196 -17.45 7.14 -40.75
CA GLU A 196 -18.48 6.13 -40.94
C GLU A 196 -17.86 4.80 -41.36
N VAL A 197 -17.90 3.78 -40.48
CA VAL A 197 -17.63 2.39 -40.88
C VAL A 197 -18.96 1.73 -41.20
N ARG A 198 -19.28 1.66 -42.52
CA ARG A 198 -20.36 0.82 -43.06
C ARG A 198 -20.06 -0.66 -42.74
N SER A 199 -21.02 -1.28 -42.12
CA SER A 199 -21.17 -2.71 -42.03
C SER A 199 -21.40 -3.35 -43.39
N SER A 200 -20.59 -4.30 -43.78
CA SER A 200 -20.92 -5.28 -44.82
C SER A 200 -20.55 -6.67 -44.31
N VAL A 201 -21.54 -7.40 -43.88
CA VAL A 201 -21.51 -8.85 -43.68
C VAL A 201 -21.85 -9.47 -45.06
N PRO A 202 -21.09 -10.42 -45.59
CA PRO A 202 -21.57 -11.32 -46.62
C PRO A 202 -22.09 -12.61 -45.97
N GLU A 203 -23.35 -12.92 -46.28
CA GLU A 203 -23.94 -14.27 -46.15
C GLU A 203 -23.38 -15.22 -47.21
N SER A 204 -23.46 -16.53 -46.84
CA SER A 204 -23.42 -17.75 -47.68
C SER A 204 -22.04 -18.19 -48.19
N VAL A 205 -21.62 -19.42 -48.05
CA VAL A 205 -22.19 -20.80 -48.27
C VAL A 205 -21.45 -21.77 -47.33
#